data_093006f9242632e99e2a0c0b26a8bffb
#
_entry.id   093006f9242632e99e2a0c0b26a8bffb
#
_cell.length_a   1.000
_cell.length_b   1.000
_cell.length_c   1.000
_cell.angle_alpha   90.00
_cell.angle_beta   90.00
_cell.angle_gamma   90.00
#
_symmetry.space_group_name_H-M   'P 1'
#
loop_
_entity.id
_entity.type
_entity.pdbx_description
1 polymer ?
#
loop_
_entity_poly.entity_id
_entity_poly.type
_entity_poly.pdbx_seq_one_letter_code
_entity_poly.pdbx_strand_id
1 'polypeptide(L)'
;DIPVASKVVLQLNSDEEVGSHSSRALTEAMALKSKCVLVLEPGTGLTGKLKTARKGVGGYEVTVHGKAAHAGVDFSNGANAINELARQISVIAGFTDLDKGLTVNPGVIRGGTRTNVVPAEAVVEVDLRIARLRDGAFLEKKFRGLKPVDKRCTLTVTGGLNRPPMERTKAIAALFAKARGLAAELGVVLEESSTGGGSDGNFSAALGVPTLDGLGTVGEGAHAVNESILVDRIADRTALLAKLVAAL
;
A
#
# COMPACT_ATOMS: atom_id res chain seq x y z
N ASP A 1 19.25 30.75 -12.75
CA ASP A 1 19.66 29.84 -11.65
C ASP A 1 18.86 30.21 -10.40
N ILE A 2 18.27 29.22 -9.74
CA ILE A 2 17.56 29.41 -8.48
C ILE A 2 18.54 28.96 -7.37
N PRO A 3 18.94 29.82 -6.43
CA PRO A 3 19.82 29.44 -5.34
C PRO A 3 19.11 28.43 -4.41
N VAL A 4 19.79 27.36 -4.06
CA VAL A 4 19.30 26.33 -3.14
C VAL A 4 20.19 26.32 -1.90
N ALA A 5 19.59 26.58 -0.74
CA ALA A 5 20.33 26.67 0.52
C ALA A 5 20.63 25.29 1.14
N SER A 6 19.88 24.26 0.76
CA SER A 6 19.99 22.90 1.30
C SER A 6 20.55 21.94 0.25
N LYS A 7 21.25 20.89 0.69
CA LYS A 7 21.66 19.80 -0.18
C LYS A 7 20.39 19.06 -0.70
N VAL A 8 20.31 18.91 -2.00
CA VAL A 8 19.25 18.14 -2.67
C VAL A 8 19.82 16.78 -3.09
N VAL A 9 19.11 15.72 -2.77
CA VAL A 9 19.41 14.36 -3.20
C VAL A 9 18.27 13.85 -4.05
N LEU A 10 18.54 13.46 -5.27
CA LEU A 10 17.62 12.74 -6.15
C LEU A 10 17.87 11.24 -5.98
N GLN A 11 16.84 10.51 -5.54
CA GLN A 11 16.84 9.05 -5.48
C GLN A 11 15.91 8.50 -6.57
N LEU A 12 16.40 7.57 -7.35
CA LEU A 12 15.66 6.85 -8.38
C LEU A 12 15.62 5.36 -8.02
N ASN A 13 14.42 4.82 -7.85
CA ASN A 13 14.20 3.41 -7.56
C ASN A 13 13.67 2.69 -8.80
N SER A 14 14.03 1.43 -8.97
CA SER A 14 13.62 0.59 -10.10
C SER A 14 12.65 -0.52 -9.71
N ASP A 15 12.28 -0.63 -8.42
CA ASP A 15 11.48 -1.72 -7.86
C ASP A 15 10.24 -1.24 -7.07
N GLU A 16 9.81 0.02 -7.28
CA GLU A 16 8.66 0.59 -6.57
C GLU A 16 7.39 -0.22 -6.87
N GLU A 17 7.13 -0.52 -8.13
CA GLU A 17 5.93 -1.23 -8.62
C GLU A 17 5.84 -2.70 -8.15
N VAL A 18 6.92 -3.26 -7.66
CA VAL A 18 6.97 -4.63 -7.12
C VAL A 18 7.21 -4.68 -5.60
N GLY A 19 7.06 -3.54 -4.90
CA GLY A 19 7.08 -3.48 -3.43
C GLY A 19 8.38 -2.99 -2.80
N SER A 20 9.32 -2.44 -3.58
CA SER A 20 10.56 -1.80 -3.12
C SER A 20 11.45 -2.70 -2.24
N HIS A 21 11.47 -3.99 -2.50
CA HIS A 21 12.16 -4.95 -1.64
C HIS A 21 13.67 -4.72 -1.56
N SER A 22 14.29 -4.23 -2.65
CA SER A 22 15.73 -3.95 -2.70
C SER A 22 16.06 -2.50 -2.35
N SER A 23 15.20 -1.53 -2.70
CA SER A 23 15.46 -0.09 -2.51
C SER A 23 15.02 0.44 -1.15
N ARG A 24 14.12 -0.24 -0.43
CA ARG A 24 13.54 0.22 0.83
C ARG A 24 14.57 0.66 1.86
N ALA A 25 15.60 -0.16 2.11
CA ALA A 25 16.61 0.15 3.11
C ALA A 25 17.38 1.45 2.79
N LEU A 26 17.68 1.69 1.50
CA LEU A 26 18.28 2.93 1.04
C LEU A 26 17.32 4.12 1.21
N THR A 27 16.07 3.96 0.80
CA THR A 27 15.03 4.99 0.93
C THR A 27 14.88 5.43 2.39
N GLU A 28 14.76 4.48 3.31
CA GLU A 28 14.66 4.75 4.75
C GLU A 28 15.91 5.45 5.30
N ALA A 29 17.11 4.97 4.93
CA ALA A 29 18.37 5.56 5.36
C ALA A 29 18.57 7.00 4.85
N MET A 30 18.15 7.29 3.62
CA MET A 30 18.22 8.63 3.05
C MET A 30 17.16 9.55 3.64
N ALA A 31 15.95 9.06 3.88
CA ALA A 31 14.88 9.82 4.52
C ALA A 31 15.31 10.31 5.91
N LEU A 32 15.89 9.46 6.74
CA LEU A 32 16.37 9.79 8.08
C LEU A 32 17.46 10.88 8.11
N LYS A 33 18.16 11.10 6.99
CA LYS A 33 19.18 12.18 6.84
C LYS A 33 18.59 13.44 6.22
N SER A 34 17.29 13.46 5.91
CA SER A 34 16.62 14.53 5.17
C SER A 34 15.70 15.35 6.08
N LYS A 35 15.59 16.65 5.84
CA LYS A 35 14.61 17.52 6.51
C LYS A 35 13.18 17.16 6.10
N CYS A 36 13.00 16.77 4.86
CA CYS A 36 11.74 16.33 4.28
C CYS A 36 12.00 15.49 3.04
N VAL A 37 10.96 14.81 2.57
CA VAL A 37 10.96 14.01 1.34
C VAL A 37 9.86 14.54 0.40
N LEU A 38 10.23 14.73 -0.86
CA LEU A 38 9.34 15.16 -1.94
C LEU A 38 9.22 14.01 -2.93
N VAL A 39 8.01 13.47 -3.07
CA VAL A 39 7.75 12.27 -3.88
C VAL A 39 7.13 12.69 -5.21
N LEU A 40 7.74 12.28 -6.31
CA LEU A 40 7.38 12.67 -7.67
C LEU A 40 6.36 11.71 -8.33
N GLU A 41 5.54 11.07 -7.51
CA GLU A 41 4.35 10.36 -7.97
C GLU A 41 3.35 11.31 -8.64
N PRO A 42 2.45 10.85 -9.51
CA PRO A 42 1.43 11.69 -10.11
C PRO A 42 0.53 12.38 -9.07
N GLY A 43 0.08 13.59 -9.35
CA GLY A 43 -0.96 14.26 -8.55
C GLY A 43 -2.31 13.54 -8.64
N THR A 44 -3.19 13.74 -7.65
CA THR A 44 -4.53 13.13 -7.69
C THR A 44 -5.48 13.93 -8.57
N GLY A 45 -6.10 13.25 -9.53
CA GLY A 45 -7.06 13.81 -10.48
C GLY A 45 -6.44 14.84 -11.42
N LEU A 46 -7.21 15.35 -12.36
CA LEU A 46 -6.74 16.31 -13.39
C LEU A 46 -6.36 17.69 -12.83
N THR A 47 -6.77 18.00 -11.59
CA THR A 47 -6.31 19.22 -10.90
C THR A 47 -4.93 19.05 -10.26
N GLY A 48 -4.41 17.82 -10.15
CA GLY A 48 -3.09 17.54 -9.61
C GLY A 48 -2.95 17.80 -8.13
N LYS A 49 -3.93 17.36 -7.30
CA LYS A 49 -3.89 17.51 -5.83
C LYS A 49 -2.69 16.76 -5.25
N LEU A 50 -2.05 17.35 -4.25
CA LEU A 50 -0.95 16.69 -3.54
C LEU A 50 -1.49 15.69 -2.51
N LYS A 51 -0.76 14.62 -2.33
CA LYS A 51 -1.12 13.57 -1.36
C LYS A 51 -0.45 13.86 -0.03
N THR A 52 -1.26 14.13 0.99
CA THR A 52 -0.83 14.32 2.39
C THR A 52 -1.08 13.08 3.23
N ALA A 53 -1.75 12.08 2.67
CA ALA A 53 -1.98 10.77 3.28
C ALA A 53 -2.06 9.68 2.22
N ARG A 54 -1.55 8.49 2.54
CA ARG A 54 -1.69 7.26 1.77
C ARG A 54 -2.01 6.10 2.70
N LYS A 55 -2.87 5.19 2.29
CA LYS A 55 -3.05 3.96 3.07
C LYS A 55 -1.76 3.15 3.07
N GLY A 56 -1.52 2.44 4.17
CA GLY A 56 -0.54 1.36 4.21
C GLY A 56 -1.04 0.18 3.39
N VAL A 57 -0.10 -0.58 2.84
CA VAL A 57 -0.32 -1.69 1.92
C VAL A 57 0.38 -2.93 2.44
N GLY A 58 -0.29 -4.05 2.38
CA GLY A 58 0.28 -5.35 2.70
C GLY A 58 -0.57 -6.49 2.16
N GLY A 59 -0.16 -7.70 2.50
CA GLY A 59 -0.89 -8.89 2.11
C GLY A 59 -0.56 -10.06 3.01
N TYR A 60 -1.49 -10.99 3.04
CA TYR A 60 -1.30 -12.28 3.69
C TYR A 60 -1.62 -13.40 2.71
N GLU A 61 -0.87 -14.48 2.82
CA GLU A 61 -1.24 -15.76 2.26
C GLU A 61 -1.63 -16.70 3.41
N VAL A 62 -2.80 -17.32 3.28
CA VAL A 62 -3.28 -18.33 4.23
C VAL A 62 -3.41 -19.63 3.49
N THR A 63 -2.58 -20.59 3.87
CA THR A 63 -2.58 -21.96 3.35
C THR A 63 -3.23 -22.88 4.37
N VAL A 64 -4.24 -23.62 3.94
CA VAL A 64 -4.85 -24.71 4.71
C VAL A 64 -4.26 -26.03 4.25
N HIS A 65 -3.73 -26.77 5.20
CA HIS A 65 -3.28 -28.14 4.98
C HIS A 65 -4.30 -29.12 5.59
N GLY A 66 -4.86 -29.96 4.76
CA GLY A 66 -5.80 -31.01 5.08
C GLY A 66 -5.20 -32.40 4.84
N LYS A 67 -6.05 -33.36 4.47
CA LYS A 67 -5.65 -34.74 4.17
C LYS A 67 -6.41 -35.27 2.97
N ALA A 68 -5.68 -35.73 1.96
CA ALA A 68 -6.29 -36.35 0.78
C ALA A 68 -6.96 -37.70 1.14
N ALA A 69 -8.06 -38.00 0.48
CA ALA A 69 -8.74 -39.27 0.50
C ALA A 69 -9.61 -39.42 -0.77
N HIS A 70 -9.99 -40.63 -1.11
CA HIS A 70 -10.93 -40.85 -2.24
C HIS A 70 -12.35 -40.44 -1.81
N ALA A 71 -12.94 -39.46 -2.52
CA ALA A 71 -14.20 -38.83 -2.11
C ALA A 71 -15.40 -39.80 -2.01
N GLY A 72 -15.40 -40.90 -2.77
CA GLY A 72 -16.47 -41.87 -2.74
C GLY A 72 -16.18 -43.17 -1.94
N VAL A 73 -14.91 -43.46 -1.62
CA VAL A 73 -14.52 -44.71 -0.99
C VAL A 73 -14.08 -44.52 0.46
N ASP A 74 -13.34 -43.41 0.72
CA ASP A 74 -12.65 -43.20 2.01
C ASP A 74 -12.82 -41.75 2.52
N PHE A 75 -13.97 -41.16 2.26
CA PHE A 75 -14.25 -39.74 2.53
C PHE A 75 -14.00 -39.35 3.99
N SER A 76 -14.38 -40.20 4.95
CA SER A 76 -14.26 -39.91 6.39
C SER A 76 -12.82 -39.78 6.88
N ASN A 77 -11.86 -40.42 6.19
CA ASN A 77 -10.43 -40.33 6.51
C ASN A 77 -9.75 -39.08 5.91
N GLY A 78 -10.45 -38.35 5.03
CA GLY A 78 -9.99 -37.10 4.46
C GLY A 78 -10.27 -35.91 5.39
N ALA A 79 -9.47 -34.83 5.25
CA ALA A 79 -9.74 -33.52 5.83
C ALA A 79 -9.74 -32.48 4.69
N ASN A 80 -10.89 -31.89 4.40
CA ASN A 80 -11.10 -31.08 3.21
C ASN A 80 -10.58 -29.66 3.42
N ALA A 81 -9.42 -29.37 2.82
CA ALA A 81 -8.79 -28.07 2.89
C ALA A 81 -9.61 -26.94 2.26
N ILE A 82 -10.36 -27.20 1.17
CA ILE A 82 -11.22 -26.19 0.54
C ILE A 82 -12.37 -25.81 1.47
N ASN A 83 -13.03 -26.77 2.10
CA ASN A 83 -14.11 -26.50 3.03
C ASN A 83 -13.63 -25.70 4.26
N GLU A 84 -12.44 -26.02 4.75
CA GLU A 84 -11.84 -25.27 5.85
C GLU A 84 -11.46 -23.86 5.40
N LEU A 85 -10.82 -23.70 4.23
CA LEU A 85 -10.46 -22.39 3.69
C LEU A 85 -11.68 -21.49 3.49
N ALA A 86 -12.80 -22.03 3.02
CA ALA A 86 -14.04 -21.26 2.85
C ALA A 86 -14.52 -20.63 4.18
N ARG A 87 -14.37 -21.35 5.30
CA ARG A 87 -14.67 -20.82 6.65
C ARG A 87 -13.68 -19.72 7.05
N GLN A 88 -12.40 -19.94 6.79
CA GLN A 88 -11.36 -18.94 7.08
C GLN A 88 -11.57 -17.66 6.25
N ILE A 89 -11.93 -17.76 4.97
CA ILE A 89 -12.24 -16.60 4.12
C ILE A 89 -13.38 -15.77 4.72
N SER A 90 -14.44 -16.40 5.22
CA SER A 90 -15.55 -15.71 5.86
C SER A 90 -15.10 -14.94 7.11
N VAL A 91 -14.20 -15.51 7.91
CA VAL A 91 -13.61 -14.85 9.08
C VAL A 91 -12.72 -13.68 8.65
N ILE A 92 -11.85 -13.89 7.67
CA ILE A 92 -10.90 -12.90 7.14
C ILE A 92 -11.64 -11.70 6.53
N ALA A 93 -12.67 -11.93 5.73
CA ALA A 93 -13.47 -10.87 5.14
C ALA A 93 -14.13 -9.98 6.21
N GLY A 94 -14.49 -10.56 7.35
CA GLY A 94 -15.02 -9.84 8.51
C GLY A 94 -14.02 -8.94 9.25
N PHE A 95 -12.74 -8.92 8.84
CA PHE A 95 -11.75 -7.97 9.39
C PHE A 95 -11.83 -6.59 8.75
N THR A 96 -12.57 -6.43 7.65
CA THR A 96 -12.80 -5.13 7.00
C THR A 96 -13.59 -4.20 7.92
N ASP A 97 -13.14 -2.94 8.00
CA ASP A 97 -13.79 -1.86 8.76
C ASP A 97 -13.66 -0.56 7.95
N LEU A 98 -14.69 -0.27 7.15
CA LEU A 98 -14.68 0.87 6.23
C LEU A 98 -14.67 2.22 6.98
N ASP A 99 -15.26 2.28 8.17
CA ASP A 99 -15.27 3.51 8.98
C ASP A 99 -13.87 3.87 9.48
N LYS A 100 -13.00 2.86 9.67
CA LYS A 100 -11.58 3.06 9.96
C LYS A 100 -10.71 3.20 8.72
N GLY A 101 -11.29 3.07 7.53
CA GLY A 101 -10.54 3.04 6.28
C GLY A 101 -9.68 1.78 6.11
N LEU A 102 -10.08 0.69 6.79
CA LEU A 102 -9.41 -0.60 6.77
C LEU A 102 -10.15 -1.53 5.81
N THR A 103 -9.43 -2.08 4.83
CA THR A 103 -9.96 -3.08 3.90
C THR A 103 -9.09 -4.33 3.91
N VAL A 104 -9.74 -5.49 3.95
CA VAL A 104 -9.13 -6.82 3.86
C VAL A 104 -9.87 -7.57 2.78
N ASN A 105 -9.18 -7.87 1.69
CA ASN A 105 -9.76 -8.44 0.48
C ASN A 105 -9.14 -9.79 0.15
N PRO A 106 -9.82 -10.92 0.43
CA PRO A 106 -9.46 -12.21 -0.15
C PRO A 106 -9.61 -12.13 -1.68
N GLY A 107 -8.49 -11.93 -2.39
CA GLY A 107 -8.50 -11.59 -3.82
C GLY A 107 -8.26 -12.77 -4.75
N VAL A 108 -7.49 -13.76 -4.31
CA VAL A 108 -7.15 -14.95 -5.10
C VAL A 108 -7.32 -16.19 -4.26
N ILE A 109 -7.91 -17.23 -4.83
CA ILE A 109 -8.07 -18.55 -4.19
C ILE A 109 -7.61 -19.66 -5.11
N ARG A 110 -6.93 -20.67 -4.58
CA ARG A 110 -6.51 -21.89 -5.27
C ARG A 110 -6.70 -23.09 -4.36
N GLY A 111 -7.00 -24.26 -4.90
CA GLY A 111 -7.08 -25.49 -4.08
C GLY A 111 -7.60 -26.71 -4.84
N GLY A 112 -7.25 -27.88 -4.29
CA GLY A 112 -7.65 -29.18 -4.81
C GLY A 112 -6.91 -29.57 -6.10
N THR A 113 -7.14 -30.82 -6.54
CA THR A 113 -6.51 -31.38 -7.74
C THR A 113 -7.52 -32.04 -8.68
N ARG A 114 -8.48 -32.81 -8.13
CA ARG A 114 -9.52 -33.53 -8.87
C ARG A 114 -10.81 -33.59 -8.06
N THR A 115 -11.95 -33.64 -8.73
CA THR A 115 -13.27 -33.64 -8.08
C THR A 115 -13.55 -34.88 -7.21
N ASN A 116 -12.92 -36.01 -7.50
CA ASN A 116 -13.07 -37.26 -6.75
C ASN A 116 -11.99 -37.46 -5.65
N VAL A 117 -11.20 -36.41 -5.32
CA VAL A 117 -10.19 -36.40 -4.27
C VAL A 117 -10.55 -35.34 -3.23
N VAL A 118 -10.61 -35.69 -1.96
CA VAL A 118 -10.72 -34.72 -0.84
C VAL A 118 -9.47 -33.83 -0.87
N PRO A 119 -9.59 -32.49 -1.03
CA PRO A 119 -8.45 -31.59 -1.17
C PRO A 119 -7.54 -31.60 0.05
N ALA A 120 -6.24 -31.84 -0.16
CA ALA A 120 -5.22 -31.79 0.89
C ALA A 120 -4.65 -30.37 1.10
N GLU A 121 -4.84 -29.48 0.12
CA GLU A 121 -4.33 -28.12 0.22
C GLU A 121 -5.27 -27.11 -0.44
N ALA A 122 -5.38 -25.94 0.15
CA ALA A 122 -6.04 -24.78 -0.42
C ALA A 122 -5.40 -23.50 0.12
N VAL A 123 -5.32 -22.47 -0.74
CA VAL A 123 -4.61 -21.21 -0.47
C VAL A 123 -5.50 -20.04 -0.80
N VAL A 124 -5.47 -18.99 0.03
CA VAL A 124 -6.03 -17.67 -0.29
C VAL A 124 -4.94 -16.60 -0.16
N GLU A 125 -4.90 -15.70 -1.16
CA GLU A 125 -4.11 -14.48 -1.10
C GLU A 125 -5.03 -13.31 -0.77
N VAL A 126 -4.59 -12.49 0.17
CA VAL A 126 -5.38 -11.41 0.76
C VAL A 126 -4.62 -10.10 0.64
N ASP A 127 -5.22 -9.10 -0.03
CA ASP A 127 -4.75 -7.70 0.01
C ASP A 127 -5.28 -7.01 1.26
N LEU A 128 -4.47 -6.13 1.85
CA LEU A 128 -4.91 -5.29 2.95
C LEU A 128 -4.51 -3.84 2.74
N ARG A 129 -5.42 -2.93 3.15
CA ARG A 129 -5.15 -1.50 3.18
C ARG A 129 -5.55 -0.93 4.53
N ILE A 130 -4.67 -0.15 5.15
CA ILE A 130 -4.89 0.45 6.47
C ILE A 130 -4.64 1.95 6.44
N ALA A 131 -5.50 2.73 7.09
CA ALA A 131 -5.33 4.17 7.19
C ALA A 131 -4.39 4.57 8.36
N ARG A 132 -4.23 3.70 9.36
CA ARG A 132 -3.44 4.00 10.57
C ARG A 132 -2.53 2.83 10.93
N LEU A 133 -1.32 3.13 11.35
CA LEU A 133 -0.30 2.12 11.70
C LEU A 133 -0.76 1.14 12.79
N ARG A 134 -1.51 1.63 13.78
CA ARG A 134 -2.06 0.77 14.86
C ARG A 134 -2.96 -0.35 14.35
N ASP A 135 -3.63 -0.15 13.21
CA ASP A 135 -4.51 -1.17 12.63
C ASP A 135 -3.71 -2.31 12.00
N GLY A 136 -2.45 -2.07 11.60
CA GLY A 136 -1.53 -3.11 11.13
C GLY A 136 -1.22 -4.14 12.22
N ALA A 137 -0.87 -3.68 13.43
CA ALA A 137 -0.63 -4.57 14.57
C ALA A 137 -1.89 -5.37 14.98
N PHE A 138 -3.07 -4.74 14.89
CA PHE A 138 -4.34 -5.41 15.12
C PHE A 138 -4.58 -6.54 14.11
N LEU A 139 -4.37 -6.27 12.80
CA LEU A 139 -4.53 -7.27 11.75
C LEU A 139 -3.51 -8.40 11.88
N GLU A 140 -2.25 -8.07 12.14
CA GLU A 140 -1.21 -9.09 12.38
C GLU A 140 -1.65 -10.08 13.46
N LYS A 141 -2.15 -9.58 14.60
CA LYS A 141 -2.69 -10.42 15.67
C LYS A 141 -3.87 -11.27 15.21
N LYS A 142 -4.77 -10.71 14.38
CA LYS A 142 -5.92 -11.43 13.85
C LYS A 142 -5.51 -12.55 12.91
N PHE A 143 -4.62 -12.29 11.96
CA PHE A 143 -4.14 -13.29 11.01
C PHE A 143 -3.34 -14.40 11.70
N ARG A 144 -2.38 -14.04 12.57
CA ARG A 144 -1.61 -15.05 13.36
C ARG A 144 -2.47 -15.81 14.36
N GLY A 145 -3.61 -15.26 14.73
CA GLY A 145 -4.57 -15.89 15.65
C GLY A 145 -5.57 -16.81 14.97
N LEU A 146 -5.59 -16.95 13.65
CA LEU A 146 -6.48 -17.87 12.93
C LEU A 146 -6.25 -19.31 13.39
N LYS A 147 -7.34 -20.05 13.58
CA LYS A 147 -7.30 -21.47 13.96
C LYS A 147 -8.28 -22.25 13.11
N PRO A 148 -7.93 -23.48 12.71
CA PRO A 148 -8.84 -24.31 11.95
C PRO A 148 -10.07 -24.69 12.77
N VAL A 149 -11.22 -24.70 12.11
CA VAL A 149 -12.48 -25.22 12.65
C VAL A 149 -12.47 -26.75 12.62
N ASP A 150 -12.04 -27.34 11.49
CA ASP A 150 -11.74 -28.77 11.42
C ASP A 150 -10.35 -29.02 12.01
N LYS A 151 -10.29 -29.61 13.18
CA LYS A 151 -9.04 -29.90 13.92
C LYS A 151 -8.09 -30.85 13.21
N ARG A 152 -8.52 -31.50 12.13
CA ARG A 152 -7.68 -32.37 11.27
C ARG A 152 -6.89 -31.53 10.25
N CYS A 153 -7.27 -30.26 10.05
CA CYS A 153 -6.54 -29.30 9.23
C CYS A 153 -5.55 -28.49 10.06
N THR A 154 -4.52 -27.97 9.40
CA THR A 154 -3.61 -26.97 9.96
C THR A 154 -3.55 -25.74 9.06
N LEU A 155 -3.14 -24.59 9.62
CA LEU A 155 -3.02 -23.32 8.89
C LEU A 155 -1.56 -22.86 8.90
N THR A 156 -1.09 -22.40 7.74
CA THR A 156 0.13 -21.61 7.60
C THR A 156 -0.28 -20.21 7.17
N VAL A 157 0.19 -19.19 7.89
CA VAL A 157 -0.07 -17.78 7.58
C VAL A 157 1.25 -17.08 7.35
N THR A 158 1.45 -16.56 6.14
CA THR A 158 2.64 -15.79 5.76
C THR A 158 2.23 -14.40 5.31
N GLY A 159 3.20 -13.46 5.20
CA GLY A 159 2.93 -12.09 4.81
C GLY A 159 2.90 -11.11 5.98
N GLY A 160 2.35 -9.94 5.75
CA GLY A 160 2.31 -8.81 6.68
C GLY A 160 2.17 -7.46 5.97
N LEU A 161 2.43 -6.38 6.72
CA LEU A 161 2.44 -5.03 6.19
C LEU A 161 3.75 -4.78 5.42
N ASN A 162 3.66 -4.44 4.13
CA ASN A 162 4.80 -4.06 3.30
C ASN A 162 5.11 -2.56 3.46
N ARG A 163 4.15 -1.70 3.11
CA ARG A 163 4.25 -0.25 3.28
C ARG A 163 3.38 0.21 4.45
N PRO A 164 3.96 0.79 5.53
CA PRO A 164 3.18 1.46 6.57
C PRO A 164 2.34 2.61 5.99
N PRO A 165 1.27 3.06 6.64
CA PRO A 165 0.52 4.22 6.15
C PRO A 165 1.33 5.52 6.27
N MET A 166 1.18 6.38 5.26
CA MET A 166 1.54 7.79 5.36
C MET A 166 0.38 8.53 6.01
N GLU A 167 0.45 8.72 7.32
CA GLU A 167 -0.57 9.45 8.07
C GLU A 167 -0.34 10.96 7.96
N ARG A 168 -1.42 11.75 7.80
CA ARG A 168 -1.36 13.22 7.75
C ARG A 168 -0.97 13.80 9.11
N THR A 169 0.31 14.03 9.32
CA THR A 169 0.85 14.65 10.55
C THR A 169 0.81 16.19 10.47
N LYS A 170 1.03 16.86 11.60
CA LYS A 170 1.19 18.32 11.62
C LYS A 170 2.35 18.80 10.74
N ALA A 171 3.45 18.04 10.68
CA ALA A 171 4.61 18.37 9.87
C ALA A 171 4.31 18.24 8.36
N ILE A 172 3.60 17.21 7.95
CA ILE A 172 3.12 17.04 6.56
C ILE A 172 2.15 18.15 6.19
N ALA A 173 1.21 18.50 7.08
CA ALA A 173 0.27 19.60 6.85
C ALA A 173 1.00 20.96 6.70
N ALA A 174 2.03 21.22 7.48
CA ALA A 174 2.85 22.42 7.35
C ALA A 174 3.63 22.46 6.03
N LEU A 175 4.19 21.33 5.60
CA LEU A 175 4.88 21.21 4.32
C LEU A 175 3.90 21.45 3.15
N PHE A 176 2.69 20.88 3.22
CA PHE A 176 1.63 21.14 2.24
C PHE A 176 1.22 22.62 2.23
N ALA A 177 1.04 23.25 3.39
CA ALA A 177 0.68 24.67 3.46
C ALA A 177 1.73 25.56 2.79
N LYS A 178 3.02 25.23 2.96
CA LYS A 178 4.13 25.89 2.28
C LYS A 178 4.04 25.71 0.76
N ALA A 179 3.84 24.47 0.29
CA ALA A 179 3.68 24.18 -1.14
C ALA A 179 2.47 24.93 -1.74
N ARG A 180 1.34 24.98 -1.02
CA ARG A 180 0.15 25.72 -1.43
C ARG A 180 0.39 27.24 -1.57
N GLY A 181 1.14 27.84 -0.64
CA GLY A 181 1.53 29.25 -0.75
C GLY A 181 2.37 29.51 -1.99
N LEU A 182 3.37 28.69 -2.26
CA LEU A 182 4.24 28.82 -3.44
C LEU A 182 3.48 28.55 -4.76
N ALA A 183 2.50 27.63 -4.77
CA ALA A 183 1.64 27.41 -5.90
C ALA A 183 0.77 28.63 -6.21
N ALA A 184 0.24 29.30 -5.20
CA ALA A 184 -0.55 30.52 -5.37
C ALA A 184 0.26 31.65 -6.04
N GLU A 185 1.55 31.76 -5.76
CA GLU A 185 2.46 32.70 -6.43
C GLU A 185 2.64 32.39 -7.94
N LEU A 186 2.37 31.14 -8.35
CA LEU A 186 2.37 30.69 -9.74
C LEU A 186 0.98 30.78 -10.39
N GLY A 187 -0.03 31.29 -9.67
CA GLY A 187 -1.41 31.29 -10.13
C GLY A 187 -2.09 29.91 -10.10
N VAL A 188 -1.49 28.93 -9.42
CA VAL A 188 -2.00 27.57 -9.32
C VAL A 188 -2.77 27.35 -8.02
N VAL A 189 -4.04 26.91 -8.12
CA VAL A 189 -4.83 26.48 -6.98
C VAL A 189 -4.43 25.05 -6.62
N LEU A 190 -3.86 24.87 -5.44
CA LEU A 190 -3.36 23.58 -4.98
C LEU A 190 -4.19 23.05 -3.82
N GLU A 191 -4.72 21.86 -3.99
CA GLU A 191 -5.50 21.16 -2.96
C GLU A 191 -4.74 19.92 -2.45
N GLU A 192 -5.12 19.43 -1.27
CA GLU A 192 -4.62 18.16 -0.75
C GLU A 192 -5.62 17.02 -0.97
N SER A 193 -5.10 15.80 -0.95
CA SER A 193 -5.88 14.57 -1.08
C SER A 193 -5.29 13.44 -0.24
N SER A 194 -6.04 12.36 -0.15
CA SER A 194 -5.57 11.06 0.35
C SER A 194 -5.86 9.98 -0.69
N THR A 195 -5.09 8.90 -0.68
CA THR A 195 -5.28 7.78 -1.62
C THR A 195 -5.17 6.42 -0.93
N GLY A 196 -5.81 5.41 -1.51
CA GLY A 196 -5.69 4.01 -1.10
C GLY A 196 -4.44 3.29 -1.60
N GLY A 197 -3.73 3.87 -2.59
CA GLY A 197 -2.48 3.32 -3.12
C GLY A 197 -1.26 3.74 -2.29
N GLY A 198 -0.27 2.84 -2.17
CA GLY A 198 1.02 3.14 -1.55
C GLY A 198 1.99 3.81 -2.51
N SER A 199 3.11 4.28 -1.98
CA SER A 199 4.33 4.67 -2.70
C SER A 199 5.52 4.57 -1.75
N ASP A 200 6.72 4.82 -2.23
CA ASP A 200 7.91 4.90 -1.37
C ASP A 200 7.84 6.04 -0.34
N GLY A 201 7.00 7.04 -0.58
CA GLY A 201 6.69 8.07 0.41
C GLY A 201 6.07 7.53 1.73
N ASN A 202 5.47 6.36 1.68
CA ASN A 202 4.98 5.68 2.87
C ASN A 202 6.12 5.34 3.85
N PHE A 203 7.28 4.90 3.34
CA PHE A 203 8.42 4.54 4.18
C PHE A 203 8.98 5.76 4.92
N SER A 204 9.22 6.86 4.21
CA SER A 204 9.74 8.10 4.81
C SER A 204 8.78 8.70 5.83
N ALA A 205 7.48 8.74 5.51
CA ALA A 205 6.46 9.26 6.41
C ALA A 205 6.31 8.42 7.68
N ALA A 206 6.41 7.09 7.57
CA ALA A 206 6.34 6.18 8.72
C ALA A 206 7.51 6.36 9.69
N LEU A 207 8.67 6.84 9.22
CA LEU A 207 9.82 7.21 10.05
C LEU A 207 9.68 8.59 10.71
N GLY A 208 8.56 9.27 10.49
CA GLY A 208 8.30 10.61 11.04
C GLY A 208 8.92 11.75 10.22
N VAL A 209 9.49 11.46 9.05
CA VAL A 209 10.04 12.48 8.16
C VAL A 209 8.90 13.17 7.41
N PRO A 210 8.81 14.52 7.43
CA PRO A 210 7.79 15.25 6.68
C PRO A 210 7.86 14.86 5.18
N THR A 211 6.80 14.27 4.67
CA THR A 211 6.75 13.75 3.29
C THR A 211 5.57 14.37 2.56
N LEU A 212 5.82 14.91 1.37
CA LEU A 212 4.78 15.44 0.48
C LEU A 212 4.83 14.67 -0.83
N ASP A 213 3.71 14.12 -1.22
CA ASP A 213 3.62 13.20 -2.34
C ASP A 213 2.69 13.75 -3.44
N GLY A 214 2.80 13.21 -4.65
CA GLY A 214 2.02 13.66 -5.79
C GLY A 214 2.58 14.92 -6.47
N LEU A 215 3.89 15.18 -6.34
CA LEU A 215 4.56 16.35 -6.92
C LEU A 215 4.95 16.17 -8.40
N GLY A 216 4.83 14.97 -8.94
CA GLY A 216 5.09 14.65 -10.34
C GLY A 216 4.00 15.15 -11.29
N THR A 217 3.82 14.45 -12.38
CA THR A 217 2.90 14.79 -13.46
C THR A 217 1.43 14.79 -13.04
N VAL A 218 0.60 15.36 -13.86
CA VAL A 218 -0.87 15.27 -13.77
C VAL A 218 -1.36 14.45 -14.95
N GLY A 219 -2.24 13.49 -14.68
CA GLY A 219 -2.75 12.60 -15.72
C GLY A 219 -3.81 11.65 -15.17
N GLU A 220 -4.14 10.66 -15.95
CA GLU A 220 -5.14 9.65 -15.63
C GLU A 220 -4.76 8.27 -16.18
N GLY A 221 -5.50 7.26 -15.77
CA GLY A 221 -5.33 5.90 -16.27
C GLY A 221 -4.13 5.17 -15.70
N ALA A 222 -3.64 5.51 -14.49
CA ALA A 222 -2.52 4.80 -13.85
C ALA A 222 -2.74 3.27 -13.89
N HIS A 223 -1.72 2.52 -14.35
CA HIS A 223 -1.73 1.07 -14.59
C HIS A 223 -2.70 0.58 -15.67
N ALA A 224 -3.35 1.47 -16.42
CA ALA A 224 -4.20 1.12 -17.55
C ALA A 224 -3.47 1.28 -18.90
N VAL A 225 -3.96 0.59 -19.94
CA VAL A 225 -3.37 0.67 -21.30
C VAL A 225 -3.47 2.07 -21.93
N ASN A 226 -4.32 2.92 -21.39
CA ASN A 226 -4.54 4.31 -21.82
C ASN A 226 -3.95 5.32 -20.83
N GLU A 227 -2.98 4.91 -20.02
CA GLU A 227 -2.31 5.83 -19.10
C GLU A 227 -1.73 7.02 -19.86
N SER A 228 -1.99 8.23 -19.36
CA SER A 228 -1.66 9.48 -20.04
C SER A 228 -1.31 10.60 -19.06
N ILE A 229 -0.60 11.62 -19.56
CA ILE A 229 -0.29 12.84 -18.82
C ILE A 229 -0.79 14.08 -19.55
N LEU A 230 -1.10 15.12 -18.81
CA LEU A 230 -1.41 16.46 -19.36
C LEU A 230 -0.10 17.21 -19.59
N VAL A 231 0.31 17.33 -20.85
CA VAL A 231 1.60 17.94 -21.23
C VAL A 231 1.68 19.41 -20.83
N ASP A 232 0.60 20.16 -20.92
CA ASP A 232 0.47 21.56 -20.52
C ASP A 232 0.67 21.77 -19.00
N ARG A 233 0.50 20.72 -18.20
CA ARG A 233 0.70 20.75 -16.73
C ARG A 233 2.13 20.43 -16.30
N ILE A 234 3.04 20.06 -17.21
CA ILE A 234 4.44 19.78 -16.88
C ILE A 234 5.15 21.05 -16.38
N ALA A 235 4.89 22.19 -17.03
CA ALA A 235 5.57 23.44 -16.68
C ALA A 235 5.21 23.95 -15.28
N ASP A 236 3.93 23.98 -14.91
CA ASP A 236 3.49 24.45 -13.60
C ASP A 236 3.95 23.51 -12.47
N ARG A 237 3.96 22.18 -12.72
CA ARG A 237 4.45 21.17 -11.76
C ARG A 237 5.95 21.31 -11.53
N THR A 238 6.72 21.49 -12.61
CA THR A 238 8.17 21.71 -12.52
C THR A 238 8.50 23.00 -11.79
N ALA A 239 7.79 24.10 -12.10
CA ALA A 239 7.95 25.38 -11.42
C ALA A 239 7.63 25.29 -9.91
N LEU A 240 6.57 24.60 -9.55
CA LEU A 240 6.21 24.35 -8.15
C LEU A 240 7.29 23.58 -7.41
N LEU A 241 7.78 22.47 -8.01
CA LEU A 241 8.86 21.67 -7.42
C LEU A 241 10.13 22.50 -7.23
N ALA A 242 10.54 23.27 -8.25
CA ALA A 242 11.73 24.11 -8.17
C ALA A 242 11.61 25.19 -7.07
N LYS A 243 10.47 25.87 -6.97
CA LYS A 243 10.20 26.83 -5.90
C LYS A 243 10.21 26.18 -4.52
N LEU A 244 9.62 24.99 -4.39
CA LEU A 244 9.55 24.28 -3.13
C LEU A 244 10.94 23.85 -2.67
N VAL A 245 11.76 23.28 -3.57
CA VAL A 245 13.16 22.92 -3.28
C VAL A 245 14.00 24.13 -2.86
N ALA A 246 13.83 25.26 -3.52
CA ALA A 246 14.54 26.49 -3.18
C ALA A 246 14.12 27.09 -1.82
N ALA A 247 12.87 26.85 -1.42
CA ALA A 247 12.32 27.40 -0.16
C ALA A 247 12.54 26.48 1.06
N LEU A 248 13.05 25.25 0.92
CA LEU A 248 13.28 24.27 1.97
C LEU A 248 14.74 24.23 2.42
#